data_657b211c0f0f359f65e92255707ec3a9
#
_entry.id   657b211c0f0f359f65e92255707ec3a9
#
_cell.length_a   1.000
_cell.length_b   1.000
_cell.length_c   1.000
_cell.angle_alpha   90.00
_cell.angle_beta   90.00
_cell.angle_gamma   90.00
#
_symmetry.space_group_name_H-M   'P 1'
#
loop_
_entity.id
_entity.type
_entity.pdbx_description
1 polymer ?
#
loop_
_entity_poly.entity_id
_entity_poly.type
_entity_poly.pdbx_seq_one_letter_code
_entity_poly.pdbx_strand_id
1 'polypeptide(L)'
;LAVAVVAVATVTIVQSAYLMERERLVVLVPPALQGEAVIGKHAADAPYHTAWAHLLAQMLGNVSPGNADFLKARLEPLLDPAIFAAVNQALEQQLDQIRRDRVSLAFEPKKILHEPSTGKTFVTGQSVLTGLGQQQKRTLRTYEFQLVIDDYRVTVAHLATYDGEARTAEMVAAAGGGEQR
;
A
#
# COMPACT_ATOMS: atom_id res chain seq x y z
N LEU A 1 46.29 1.25 -38.15
CA LEU A 1 44.89 0.85 -38.42
C LEU A 1 44.34 -0.07 -37.33
N ALA A 2 45.00 -1.17 -36.96
CA ALA A 2 44.53 -2.14 -35.95
C ALA A 2 44.28 -1.51 -34.56
N VAL A 3 45.18 -0.63 -34.09
CA VAL A 3 45.04 0.05 -32.81
C VAL A 3 43.80 0.97 -32.78
N ALA A 4 43.50 1.65 -33.87
CA ALA A 4 42.30 2.51 -33.95
C ALA A 4 41.00 1.68 -33.92
N VAL A 5 40.97 0.52 -34.54
CA VAL A 5 39.81 -0.38 -34.54
C VAL A 5 39.56 -0.93 -33.14
N VAL A 6 40.59 -1.32 -32.41
CA VAL A 6 40.49 -1.81 -31.04
C VAL A 6 39.98 -0.70 -30.10
N ALA A 7 40.48 0.54 -30.25
CA ALA A 7 40.00 1.67 -29.44
C ALA A 7 38.54 2.00 -29.68
N VAL A 8 38.08 1.97 -30.93
CA VAL A 8 36.66 2.19 -31.24
C VAL A 8 35.78 1.05 -30.69
N ALA A 9 36.21 -0.19 -30.80
CA ALA A 9 35.47 -1.32 -30.26
C ALA A 9 35.32 -1.27 -28.72
N THR A 10 36.41 -0.90 -28.02
CA THR A 10 36.33 -0.74 -26.54
C THR A 10 35.40 0.39 -26.13
N VAL A 11 35.44 1.55 -26.80
CA VAL A 11 34.54 2.66 -26.54
C VAL A 11 33.07 2.25 -26.78
N THR A 12 32.81 1.52 -27.86
CA THR A 12 31.44 1.06 -28.17
C THR A 12 30.90 0.06 -27.14
N ILE A 13 31.75 -0.86 -26.67
CA ILE A 13 31.39 -1.83 -25.63
C ILE A 13 31.08 -1.10 -24.30
N VAL A 14 31.93 -0.15 -23.90
CA VAL A 14 31.73 0.63 -22.66
C VAL A 14 30.47 1.49 -22.76
N GLN A 15 30.22 2.14 -23.89
CA GLN A 15 29.01 2.91 -24.10
C GLN A 15 27.74 2.02 -24.10
N SER A 16 27.81 0.83 -24.71
CA SER A 16 26.69 -0.13 -24.69
C SER A 16 26.41 -0.63 -23.30
N ALA A 17 27.41 -0.95 -22.48
CA ALA A 17 27.27 -1.33 -21.10
C ALA A 17 26.63 -0.20 -20.26
N TYR A 18 27.09 1.03 -20.46
CA TYR A 18 26.55 2.22 -19.78
C TYR A 18 25.09 2.53 -20.16
N LEU A 19 24.70 2.27 -21.41
CA LEU A 19 23.32 2.44 -21.88
C LEU A 19 22.39 1.31 -21.41
N MET A 20 22.92 0.11 -21.19
CA MET A 20 22.14 -1.02 -20.62
C MET A 20 21.86 -0.84 -19.13
N GLU A 21 22.67 -0.08 -18.41
CA GLU A 21 22.53 0.21 -16.99
C GLU A 21 21.58 1.39 -16.70
N ARG A 22 21.11 2.10 -17.75
CA ARG A 22 20.08 3.14 -17.57
C ARG A 22 18.75 2.48 -17.25
N GLU A 23 18.45 2.38 -15.98
CA GLU A 23 17.09 2.08 -15.52
C GLU A 23 16.10 3.06 -16.16
N ARG A 24 15.14 2.52 -16.90
CA ARG A 24 14.04 3.34 -17.41
C ARG A 24 13.19 3.70 -16.20
N LEU A 25 13.24 4.95 -15.77
CA LEU A 25 12.29 5.53 -14.84
C LEU A 25 10.91 5.49 -15.51
N VAL A 26 10.10 4.50 -15.15
CA VAL A 26 8.69 4.46 -15.51
C VAL A 26 7.95 5.20 -14.40
N VAL A 27 7.57 6.44 -14.66
CA VAL A 27 6.75 7.21 -13.74
C VAL A 27 5.30 6.71 -13.86
N LEU A 28 4.95 5.74 -13.05
CA LEU A 28 3.56 5.37 -12.82
C LEU A 28 2.99 6.33 -11.77
N VAL A 29 2.13 7.25 -12.20
CA VAL A 29 1.49 8.22 -11.31
C VAL A 29 0.20 7.60 -10.76
N PRO A 30 0.15 7.17 -9.48
CA PRO A 30 -1.11 6.76 -8.86
C PRO A 30 -2.09 7.95 -8.83
N PRO A 31 -3.41 7.71 -8.94
CA PRO A 31 -4.41 8.78 -9.00
C PRO A 31 -4.44 9.75 -7.81
N ALA A 32 -3.81 9.39 -6.68
CA ALA A 32 -3.77 10.20 -5.46
C ALA A 32 -2.44 10.93 -5.23
N LEU A 33 -1.55 10.97 -6.23
CA LEU A 33 -0.24 11.62 -6.08
C LEU A 33 -0.42 13.14 -6.08
N GLN A 34 -0.02 13.78 -4.98
CA GLN A 34 0.01 15.24 -4.81
C GLN A 34 1.36 15.88 -5.20
N GLY A 35 2.25 15.11 -5.89
CA GLY A 35 3.58 15.56 -6.27
C GLY A 35 4.31 14.53 -7.13
N GLU A 36 5.57 14.82 -7.45
CA GLU A 36 6.43 13.88 -8.15
C GLU A 36 6.75 12.70 -7.24
N ALA A 37 6.61 11.48 -7.75
CA ALA A 37 7.04 10.27 -7.07
C ALA A 37 8.03 9.51 -7.94
N VAL A 38 9.06 8.99 -7.31
CA VAL A 38 10.10 8.22 -7.97
C VAL A 38 9.90 6.74 -7.69
N ILE A 39 9.80 5.96 -8.75
CA ILE A 39 9.76 4.50 -8.68
C ILE A 39 10.95 3.92 -9.42
N GLY A 40 11.72 3.07 -8.72
CA GLY A 40 12.75 2.22 -9.27
C GLY A 40 12.24 0.78 -9.43
N LYS A 41 13.12 -0.09 -9.92
CA LYS A 41 12.78 -1.49 -10.16
C LYS A 41 12.37 -2.25 -8.90
N HIS A 42 13.01 -1.94 -7.76
CA HIS A 42 12.81 -2.64 -6.48
C HIS A 42 12.57 -1.69 -5.29
N ALA A 43 12.36 -0.41 -5.54
CA ALA A 43 12.11 0.58 -4.50
C ALA A 43 11.27 1.74 -5.02
N ALA A 44 10.58 2.41 -4.11
CA ALA A 44 9.88 3.66 -4.39
C ALA A 44 10.05 4.62 -3.22
N ASP A 45 9.80 5.89 -3.46
CA ASP A 45 9.87 6.93 -2.44
C ASP A 45 8.62 6.96 -1.52
N ALA A 46 8.70 7.73 -0.44
CA ALA A 46 7.59 7.86 0.51
C ALA A 46 6.29 8.39 -0.13
N PRO A 47 6.29 9.39 -1.04
CA PRO A 47 5.10 9.82 -1.76
C PRO A 47 4.39 8.69 -2.51
N TYR A 48 5.12 7.78 -3.13
CA TYR A 48 4.56 6.63 -3.82
C TYR A 48 3.86 5.66 -2.85
N HIS A 49 4.52 5.31 -1.74
CA HIS A 49 3.95 4.46 -0.69
C HIS A 49 2.68 5.07 -0.08
N THR A 50 2.70 6.37 0.21
CA THR A 50 1.55 7.07 0.80
C THR A 50 0.36 7.14 -0.17
N ALA A 51 0.60 7.36 -1.47
CA ALA A 51 -0.45 7.39 -2.47
C ALA A 51 -1.14 6.02 -2.65
N TRP A 52 -0.35 4.94 -2.69
CA TRP A 52 -0.89 3.59 -2.74
C TRP A 52 -1.64 3.20 -1.48
N ALA A 53 -1.09 3.49 -0.31
CA ALA A 53 -1.75 3.22 0.96
C ALA A 53 -3.08 3.99 1.08
N HIS A 54 -3.12 5.24 0.62
CA HIS A 54 -4.36 6.02 0.56
C HIS A 54 -5.40 5.34 -0.34
N LEU A 55 -5.03 4.95 -1.55
CA LEU A 55 -5.92 4.25 -2.48
C LEU A 55 -6.47 2.96 -1.87
N LEU A 56 -5.59 2.13 -1.29
CA LEU A 56 -5.98 0.87 -0.67
C LEU A 56 -6.90 1.08 0.54
N ALA A 57 -6.61 2.07 1.40
CA ALA A 57 -7.47 2.41 2.53
C ALA A 57 -8.84 2.90 2.08
N GLN A 58 -8.91 3.68 1.00
CA GLN A 58 -10.18 4.10 0.40
C GLN A 58 -10.97 2.91 -0.15
N MET A 59 -10.31 1.96 -0.80
CA MET A 59 -10.96 0.74 -1.31
C MET A 59 -11.51 -0.12 -0.16
N LEU A 60 -10.68 -0.40 0.85
CA LEU A 60 -11.04 -1.27 1.98
C LEU A 60 -12.02 -0.61 2.95
N GLY A 61 -12.02 0.71 3.02
CA GLY A 61 -12.84 1.48 3.94
C GLY A 61 -14.20 1.92 3.38
N ASN A 62 -14.42 1.83 2.06
CA ASN A 62 -15.67 2.25 1.41
C ASN A 62 -16.38 1.06 0.78
N VAL A 63 -17.01 0.26 1.63
CA VAL A 63 -17.62 -1.01 1.26
C VAL A 63 -19.12 -0.99 1.51
N SER A 64 -19.87 -1.49 0.55
CA SER A 64 -21.30 -1.73 0.63
C SER A 64 -21.63 -3.12 0.07
N PRO A 65 -22.83 -3.65 0.33
CA PRO A 65 -23.26 -4.92 -0.29
C PRO A 65 -23.14 -4.92 -1.82
N GLY A 66 -23.32 -3.75 -2.45
CA GLY A 66 -23.33 -3.63 -3.91
C GLY A 66 -21.96 -3.57 -4.58
N ASN A 67 -20.88 -3.19 -3.84
CA ASN A 67 -19.53 -3.07 -4.41
C ASN A 67 -18.54 -4.12 -3.88
N ALA A 68 -18.96 -4.98 -2.98
CA ALA A 68 -18.10 -5.93 -2.28
C ALA A 68 -17.28 -6.83 -3.24
N ASP A 69 -17.94 -7.45 -4.23
CA ASP A 69 -17.27 -8.32 -5.19
C ASP A 69 -16.29 -7.58 -6.10
N PHE A 70 -16.64 -6.35 -6.49
CA PHE A 70 -15.76 -5.50 -7.27
C PHE A 70 -14.47 -5.16 -6.50
N LEU A 71 -14.60 -4.79 -5.22
CA LEU A 71 -13.44 -4.47 -4.37
C LEU A 71 -12.53 -5.68 -4.16
N LYS A 72 -13.12 -6.85 -3.91
CA LYS A 72 -12.38 -8.11 -3.78
C LYS A 72 -11.56 -8.38 -5.05
N ALA A 73 -12.19 -8.38 -6.22
CA ALA A 73 -11.53 -8.62 -7.50
C ALA A 73 -10.41 -7.61 -7.81
N ARG A 74 -10.49 -6.38 -7.27
CA ARG A 74 -9.45 -5.37 -7.45
C ARG A 74 -8.29 -5.50 -6.46
N LEU A 75 -8.54 -6.00 -5.26
CA LEU A 75 -7.52 -6.17 -4.22
C LEU A 75 -6.70 -7.45 -4.44
N GLU A 76 -7.34 -8.54 -4.82
CA GLU A 76 -6.68 -9.85 -4.99
C GLU A 76 -5.40 -9.83 -5.82
N PRO A 77 -5.33 -9.17 -7.00
CA PRO A 77 -4.13 -9.13 -7.82
C PRO A 77 -2.96 -8.34 -7.20
N LEU A 78 -3.23 -7.56 -6.16
CA LEU A 78 -2.24 -6.74 -5.46
C LEU A 78 -1.65 -7.44 -4.25
N LEU A 79 -2.21 -8.57 -3.81
CA LEU A 79 -1.75 -9.29 -2.62
C LEU A 79 -0.53 -10.15 -2.95
N ASP A 80 0.45 -10.12 -2.04
CA ASP A 80 1.57 -11.05 -2.06
C ASP A 80 1.05 -12.48 -1.84
N PRO A 81 1.58 -13.49 -2.55
CA PRO A 81 1.20 -14.89 -2.37
C PRO A 81 1.28 -15.37 -0.91
N ALA A 82 2.22 -14.84 -0.13
CA ALA A 82 2.41 -15.24 1.27
C ALA A 82 1.23 -14.85 2.18
N ILE A 83 0.55 -13.74 1.87
CA ILE A 83 -0.61 -13.26 2.66
C ILE A 83 -1.95 -13.49 1.99
N PHE A 84 -1.96 -13.90 0.72
CA PHE A 84 -3.15 -14.01 -0.11
C PHE A 84 -4.27 -14.83 0.56
N ALA A 85 -3.97 -16.03 1.03
CA ALA A 85 -4.98 -16.92 1.61
C ALA A 85 -5.60 -16.32 2.87
N ALA A 86 -4.78 -15.79 3.78
CA ALA A 86 -5.24 -15.21 5.04
C ALA A 86 -6.06 -13.94 4.83
N VAL A 87 -5.57 -13.03 3.97
CA VAL A 87 -6.28 -11.77 3.68
C VAL A 87 -7.59 -12.05 2.95
N ASN A 88 -7.59 -12.96 1.98
CA ASN A 88 -8.80 -13.29 1.22
C ASN A 88 -9.87 -13.91 2.11
N GLN A 89 -9.51 -14.82 3.01
CA GLN A 89 -10.43 -15.39 3.99
C GLN A 89 -11.01 -14.31 4.92
N ALA A 90 -10.18 -13.43 5.47
CA ALA A 90 -10.64 -12.35 6.34
C ALA A 90 -11.56 -11.37 5.60
N LEU A 91 -11.20 -11.04 4.35
CA LEU A 91 -12.00 -10.17 3.50
C LEU A 91 -13.38 -10.79 3.19
N GLU A 92 -13.43 -12.06 2.81
CA GLU A 92 -14.69 -12.77 2.57
C GLU A 92 -15.61 -12.74 3.79
N GLN A 93 -15.06 -13.07 4.96
CA GLN A 93 -15.83 -13.03 6.22
C GLN A 93 -16.40 -11.62 6.50
N GLN A 94 -15.60 -10.57 6.28
CA GLN A 94 -16.06 -9.20 6.48
C GLN A 94 -17.11 -8.78 5.45
N LEU A 95 -16.93 -9.12 4.18
CA LEU A 95 -17.87 -8.82 3.11
C LEU A 95 -19.21 -9.55 3.30
N ASP A 96 -19.17 -10.81 3.72
CA ASP A 96 -20.37 -11.57 4.05
C ASP A 96 -21.12 -10.97 5.25
N GLN A 97 -20.38 -10.47 6.26
CA GLN A 97 -21.02 -9.77 7.38
C GLN A 97 -21.72 -8.49 6.91
N ILE A 98 -21.05 -7.69 6.08
CA ILE A 98 -21.61 -6.47 5.48
C ILE A 98 -22.90 -6.78 4.70
N ARG A 99 -22.92 -7.89 3.96
CA ARG A 99 -24.08 -8.32 3.18
C ARG A 99 -25.23 -8.79 4.09
N ARG A 100 -24.93 -9.64 5.09
CA ARG A 100 -25.94 -10.16 6.02
C ARG A 100 -26.59 -9.05 6.83
N ASP A 101 -25.79 -8.15 7.35
CA ASP A 101 -26.26 -7.05 8.20
C ASP A 101 -26.85 -5.88 7.40
N ARG A 102 -26.69 -5.90 6.06
CA ARG A 102 -27.09 -4.81 5.16
C ARG A 102 -26.55 -3.45 5.60
N VAL A 103 -25.30 -3.44 6.02
CA VAL A 103 -24.58 -2.24 6.44
C VAL A 103 -23.68 -1.73 5.32
N SER A 104 -23.30 -0.46 5.40
CA SER A 104 -22.29 0.15 4.56
C SER A 104 -21.20 0.76 5.42
N LEU A 105 -19.96 0.61 4.99
CA LEU A 105 -18.78 1.20 5.60
C LEU A 105 -18.31 2.37 4.73
N ALA A 106 -18.08 3.53 5.37
CA ALA A 106 -17.44 4.68 4.76
C ALA A 106 -16.21 5.06 5.58
N PHE A 107 -15.14 5.46 4.92
CA PHE A 107 -13.88 5.83 5.54
C PHE A 107 -13.42 7.20 5.06
N GLU A 108 -13.19 8.09 6.01
CA GLU A 108 -12.68 9.43 5.82
C GLU A 108 -11.23 9.49 6.35
N PRO A 109 -10.19 9.37 5.49
CA PRO A 109 -8.80 9.44 5.93
C PRO A 109 -8.49 10.83 6.47
N LYS A 110 -7.77 10.90 7.58
CA LYS A 110 -7.35 12.15 8.23
C LYS A 110 -5.84 12.32 8.28
N LYS A 111 -5.11 11.20 8.35
CA LYS A 111 -3.65 11.21 8.50
C LYS A 111 -3.07 10.03 7.75
N ILE A 112 -1.98 10.28 7.04
CA ILE A 112 -1.16 9.23 6.43
C ILE A 112 0.26 9.40 6.97
N LEU A 113 0.85 8.30 7.41
CA LEU A 113 2.21 8.25 7.94
C LEU A 113 2.95 7.10 7.27
N HIS A 114 4.08 7.41 6.65
CA HIS A 114 5.03 6.40 6.18
C HIS A 114 6.19 6.31 7.16
N GLU A 115 6.53 5.09 7.58
CA GLU A 115 7.63 4.80 8.49
C GLU A 115 8.75 4.07 7.73
N PRO A 116 9.80 4.78 7.31
CA PRO A 116 10.86 4.20 6.48
C PRO A 116 11.62 3.06 7.16
N SER A 117 11.74 3.09 8.50
CA SER A 117 12.46 2.08 9.27
C SER A 117 11.84 0.68 9.18
N THR A 118 10.51 0.61 9.05
CA THR A 118 9.76 -0.64 8.93
C THR A 118 9.19 -0.87 7.54
N GLY A 119 9.23 0.13 6.67
CA GLY A 119 8.58 0.14 5.36
C GLY A 119 7.05 0.16 5.43
N LYS A 120 6.48 0.40 6.61
CA LYS A 120 5.04 0.44 6.83
C LYS A 120 4.45 1.80 6.54
N THR A 121 3.23 1.79 6.05
CA THR A 121 2.43 3.00 5.83
C THR A 121 1.09 2.85 6.51
N PHE A 122 0.74 3.84 7.31
CA PHE A 122 -0.47 3.87 8.12
C PHE A 122 -1.41 4.93 7.57
N VAL A 123 -2.68 4.56 7.42
CA VAL A 123 -3.75 5.51 7.05
C VAL A 123 -4.78 5.51 8.17
N THR A 124 -4.78 6.56 8.96
CA THR A 124 -5.71 6.74 10.09
C THR A 124 -6.84 7.69 9.69
N GLY A 125 -8.05 7.33 10.03
CA GLY A 125 -9.23 8.13 9.70
C GLY A 125 -10.48 7.71 10.43
N GLN A 126 -11.58 8.38 10.13
CA GLN A 126 -12.90 8.10 10.68
C GLN A 126 -13.58 7.02 9.84
N SER A 127 -13.87 5.89 10.45
CA SER A 127 -14.74 4.85 9.89
C SER A 127 -16.17 5.07 10.34
N VAL A 128 -17.10 5.07 9.40
CA VAL A 128 -18.54 5.28 9.63
C VAL A 128 -19.27 4.04 9.13
N LEU A 129 -19.81 3.26 10.04
CA LEU A 129 -20.68 2.14 9.74
C LEU A 129 -22.13 2.62 9.76
N THR A 130 -22.83 2.47 8.65
CA THR A 130 -24.25 2.84 8.52
C THR A 130 -25.08 1.58 8.36
N GLY A 131 -25.99 1.35 9.30
CA GLY A 131 -26.91 0.22 9.30
C GLY A 131 -28.33 0.57 8.85
N LEU A 132 -29.22 -0.41 8.95
CA LEU A 132 -30.65 -0.24 8.71
C LEU A 132 -31.21 0.84 9.66
N GLY A 133 -32.05 1.75 9.12
CA GLY A 133 -32.59 2.87 9.90
C GLY A 133 -31.65 4.06 10.06
N GLN A 134 -30.59 4.14 9.25
CA GLN A 134 -29.60 5.23 9.24
C GLN A 134 -28.83 5.42 10.57
N GLN A 135 -28.83 4.41 11.43
CA GLN A 135 -27.97 4.43 12.61
C GLN A 135 -26.51 4.40 12.18
N GLN A 136 -25.71 5.36 12.66
CA GLN A 136 -24.30 5.48 12.36
C GLN A 136 -23.46 5.19 13.60
N LYS A 137 -22.46 4.31 13.42
CA LYS A 137 -21.38 4.13 14.39
C LYS A 137 -20.10 4.69 13.80
N ARG A 138 -19.48 5.64 14.50
CA ARG A 138 -18.20 6.26 14.10
C ARG A 138 -17.09 5.73 15.00
N THR A 139 -16.00 5.32 14.38
CA THR A 139 -14.83 4.77 15.09
C THR A 139 -13.56 5.29 14.42
N LEU A 140 -12.57 5.70 15.20
CA LEU A 140 -11.25 5.95 14.66
C LEU A 140 -10.65 4.61 14.25
N ARG A 141 -10.14 4.51 13.02
CA ARG A 141 -9.59 3.28 12.47
C ARG A 141 -8.29 3.55 11.71
N THR A 142 -7.37 2.63 11.83
CA THR A 142 -6.11 2.65 11.08
C THR A 142 -6.03 1.44 10.16
N TYR A 143 -5.64 1.69 8.92
CA TYR A 143 -5.18 0.69 7.96
C TYR A 143 -3.67 0.75 7.89
N GLU A 144 -3.03 -0.39 8.06
CA GLU A 144 -1.57 -0.56 8.06
C GLU A 144 -1.19 -1.42 6.86
N PHE A 145 -0.28 -0.91 6.04
CA PHE A 145 0.20 -1.58 4.85
C PHE A 145 1.72 -1.67 4.85
N GLN A 146 2.26 -2.76 4.35
CA GLN A 146 3.63 -2.82 3.85
C GLN A 146 3.57 -3.16 2.37
N LEU A 147 4.13 -2.26 1.56
CA LEU A 147 4.15 -2.38 0.10
C LEU A 147 5.56 -2.75 -0.34
N VAL A 148 5.64 -3.74 -1.20
CA VAL A 148 6.88 -4.17 -1.84
C VAL A 148 6.80 -3.81 -3.32
N ILE A 149 7.89 -3.29 -3.84
CA ILE A 149 8.04 -3.00 -5.26
C ILE A 149 8.97 -4.06 -5.85
N ASP A 150 8.49 -4.78 -6.82
CA ASP A 150 9.29 -5.73 -7.58
C ASP A 150 8.98 -5.60 -9.07
N ASP A 151 10.02 -5.40 -9.87
CA ASP A 151 9.95 -5.15 -11.32
C ASP A 151 8.90 -4.07 -11.68
N TYR A 152 8.95 -2.92 -10.96
CA TYR A 152 8.02 -1.78 -11.06
C TYR A 152 6.57 -2.09 -10.69
N ARG A 153 6.29 -3.26 -10.10
CA ARG A 153 4.94 -3.68 -9.67
C ARG A 153 4.82 -3.55 -8.17
N VAL A 154 3.69 -3.01 -7.75
CA VAL A 154 3.35 -2.91 -6.33
C VAL A 154 2.66 -4.18 -5.87
N THR A 155 3.10 -4.70 -4.74
CA THR A 155 2.49 -5.83 -4.06
C THR A 155 2.28 -5.49 -2.59
N VAL A 156 1.15 -5.89 -2.03
CA VAL A 156 0.86 -5.74 -0.60
C VAL A 156 1.41 -6.95 0.14
N ALA A 157 2.52 -6.76 0.84
CA ALA A 157 3.17 -7.82 1.63
C ALA A 157 2.63 -7.92 3.06
N HIS A 158 2.00 -6.85 3.56
CA HIS A 158 1.32 -6.85 4.85
C HIS A 158 0.09 -5.94 4.80
N LEU A 159 -0.99 -6.41 5.40
CA LEU A 159 -2.23 -5.67 5.58
C LEU A 159 -2.79 -5.97 6.97
N ALA A 160 -3.00 -4.92 7.76
CA ALA A 160 -3.73 -5.01 9.01
C ALA A 160 -4.71 -3.83 9.16
N THR A 161 -5.77 -4.04 9.91
CA THR A 161 -6.72 -2.97 10.27
C THR A 161 -7.12 -3.13 11.73
N TYR A 162 -7.19 -2.00 12.43
CA TYR A 162 -7.55 -1.95 13.84
C TYR A 162 -8.17 -0.61 14.22
N ASP A 163 -8.89 -0.59 15.32
CA ASP A 163 -9.44 0.64 15.87
C ASP A 163 -8.35 1.42 16.62
N GLY A 164 -8.40 2.75 16.51
CA GLY A 164 -7.46 3.68 17.13
C GLY A 164 -6.38 4.23 16.19
N GLU A 165 -5.38 4.87 16.80
CA GLU A 165 -4.25 5.51 16.12
C GLU A 165 -3.24 4.49 15.55
N ALA A 166 -2.38 4.98 14.65
CA ALA A 166 -1.29 4.19 14.08
C ALA A 166 -0.34 3.64 15.17
N ARG A 167 -0.01 2.36 15.08
CA ARG A 167 0.94 1.69 15.98
C ARG A 167 2.32 1.67 15.37
N THR A 168 3.01 2.81 15.41
CA THR A 168 4.38 2.93 14.90
C THR A 168 5.36 2.16 15.79
N ALA A 169 6.53 1.81 15.26
CA ALA A 169 7.58 1.12 16.03
C ALA A 169 7.98 1.92 17.27
N GLU A 170 8.03 3.25 17.17
CA GLU A 170 8.32 4.15 18.28
C GLU A 170 7.25 4.08 19.38
N MET A 171 5.95 4.11 18.99
CA MET A 171 4.84 4.00 19.96
C MET A 171 4.78 2.64 20.61
N VAL A 172 5.06 1.57 19.88
CA VAL A 172 5.12 0.21 20.44
C VAL A 172 6.29 0.06 21.40
N ALA A 173 7.45 0.61 21.07
CA ALA A 173 8.62 0.62 21.96
C ALA A 173 8.37 1.42 23.24
N ALA A 174 7.70 2.57 23.13
CA ALA A 174 7.34 3.39 24.30
C ALA A 174 6.34 2.68 25.23
N ALA A 175 5.36 1.97 24.66
CA ALA A 175 4.38 1.21 25.45
C ALA A 175 5.00 -0.01 26.14
N GLY A 176 5.93 -0.73 25.49
CA GLY A 176 6.63 -1.88 26.09
C GLY A 176 7.65 -1.52 27.18
N GLY A 177 8.18 -0.29 27.17
CA GLY A 177 9.10 0.22 28.19
C GLY A 177 8.43 0.62 29.52
N GLY A 178 7.10 0.72 29.55
CA GLY A 178 6.32 1.10 30.74
C GLY A 178 5.98 -0.06 31.70
N GLU A 179 6.14 -1.30 31.28
CA GLU A 179 5.72 -2.48 32.05
C GLU A 179 6.86 -3.12 32.89
N GLN A 180 8.04 -2.50 32.91
CA GLN A 180 9.21 -2.98 33.70
C GLN A 180 9.64 -2.00 34.81
N ARG A 181 8.72 -1.24 35.39
CA ARG A 181 9.01 -0.45 36.60
C ARG A 181 8.07 -0.79 37.74
#